data_e378f1b9c85f043c955727cea288e74e
#
_entry.id   e378f1b9c85f043c955727cea288e74e
#
_cell.length_a   1.000
_cell.length_b   1.000
_cell.length_c   1.000
_cell.angle_alpha   90.00
_cell.angle_beta   90.00
_cell.angle_gamma   90.00
#
_symmetry.space_group_name_H-M   'P 1'
#
loop_
_entity.id
_entity.type
_entity.pdbx_description
1 polymer ?
#
loop_
_entity_poly.entity_id
_entity_poly.type
_entity_poly.pdbx_seq_one_letter_code
_entity_poly.pdbx_strand_id
1 'polypeptide(L)'
;MIMTIARYLLLPVLLVALGQAQAQAPASQSDASAKTVIGPANVDLADGAAALRAGDAEDGVRLTQRGLRSANSQRDRVAGYSNLCAGLVMLDRLDEALDACNRALELDDQHWRSYSNRALVYLRQERYAEAEQDISAGEQLSPNARTLKTLRAMYCDAIDPVSPSIIIDDRREAAADEGQR
;
A
#
# COMPACT_ATOMS: atom_id res chain seq x y z
N MET A 1 -81.57 60.24 -37.31
CA MET A 1 -81.56 60.53 -35.86
C MET A 1 -81.64 59.17 -35.10
N ILE A 2 -80.83 59.02 -34.17
CA ILE A 2 -80.78 57.89 -33.24
C ILE A 2 -79.90 56.70 -33.70
N MET A 3 -78.76 56.74 -33.14
CA MET A 3 -77.64 55.82 -32.97
C MET A 3 -78.07 54.46 -32.40
N THR A 4 -77.50 53.41 -32.92
CA THR A 4 -77.49 52.12 -32.23
C THR A 4 -76.05 51.59 -32.24
N ILE A 5 -75.55 51.58 -31.09
CA ILE A 5 -74.17 51.13 -30.77
C ILE A 5 -74.15 49.60 -30.72
N ALA A 6 -73.46 48.98 -31.65
CA ALA A 6 -73.19 47.51 -31.57
C ALA A 6 -72.00 47.26 -30.66
N ARG A 7 -72.29 46.61 -29.53
CA ARG A 7 -71.32 46.10 -28.58
C ARG A 7 -70.70 44.84 -29.16
N TYR A 8 -69.47 44.89 -29.60
CA TYR A 8 -68.65 43.69 -29.84
C TYR A 8 -68.10 43.22 -28.51
N LEU A 9 -68.58 42.09 -28.07
CA LEU A 9 -67.99 41.31 -26.98
C LEU A 9 -66.73 40.63 -27.51
N LEU A 10 -65.60 41.19 -27.18
CA LEU A 10 -64.30 40.51 -27.34
C LEU A 10 -64.17 39.50 -26.25
N LEU A 11 -64.30 38.23 -26.60
CA LEU A 11 -63.93 37.11 -25.76
C LEU A 11 -62.35 37.02 -25.76
N PRO A 12 -61.73 37.00 -24.59
CA PRO A 12 -60.32 36.69 -24.53
C PRO A 12 -60.11 35.20 -24.79
N VAL A 13 -59.46 34.88 -25.87
CA VAL A 13 -58.90 33.53 -26.11
C VAL A 13 -57.80 33.28 -25.10
N LEU A 14 -58.16 32.51 -24.12
CA LEU A 14 -57.18 32.03 -23.14
C LEU A 14 -56.28 30.98 -23.79
N LEU A 15 -55.13 31.42 -24.27
CA LEU A 15 -54.06 30.54 -24.79
C LEU A 15 -53.44 29.81 -23.59
N VAL A 16 -53.93 28.62 -23.34
CA VAL A 16 -53.29 27.70 -22.38
C VAL A 16 -52.00 27.22 -23.05
N ALA A 17 -50.90 27.86 -22.72
CA ALA A 17 -49.58 27.37 -23.04
C ALA A 17 -49.35 26.12 -22.19
N LEU A 18 -49.54 24.94 -22.77
CA LEU A 18 -49.05 23.67 -22.28
C LEU A 18 -47.53 23.73 -22.24
N GLY A 19 -47.00 24.19 -21.11
CA GLY A 19 -45.61 24.07 -20.81
C GLY A 19 -45.24 22.57 -20.76
N GLN A 20 -44.63 22.08 -21.85
CA GLN A 20 -43.94 20.80 -21.81
C GLN A 20 -42.74 20.98 -20.89
N ALA A 21 -42.90 20.53 -19.63
CA ALA A 21 -41.78 20.30 -18.78
C ALA A 21 -40.96 19.14 -19.40
N GLN A 22 -40.00 19.52 -20.22
CA GLN A 22 -38.94 18.58 -20.57
C GLN A 22 -38.17 18.27 -19.28
N ALA A 23 -38.47 17.12 -18.71
CA ALA A 23 -37.62 16.52 -17.70
C ALA A 23 -36.25 16.29 -18.35
N GLN A 24 -35.36 17.26 -18.19
CA GLN A 24 -33.95 17.03 -18.39
C GLN A 24 -33.52 16.01 -17.37
N ALA A 25 -33.36 14.75 -17.82
CA ALA A 25 -32.64 13.78 -17.07
C ALA A 25 -31.30 14.40 -16.64
N PRO A 26 -30.89 14.25 -15.37
CA PRO A 26 -29.57 14.69 -15.00
C PRO A 26 -28.61 13.91 -15.89
N ALA A 27 -27.91 14.63 -16.77
CA ALA A 27 -26.76 14.08 -17.45
C ALA A 27 -25.87 13.53 -16.34
N SER A 28 -25.76 12.22 -16.26
CA SER A 28 -24.73 11.57 -15.47
C SER A 28 -23.43 12.11 -16.03
N GLN A 29 -22.94 13.17 -15.42
CA GLN A 29 -21.53 13.51 -15.52
C GLN A 29 -20.83 12.29 -14.94
N SER A 30 -20.53 11.32 -15.82
CA SER A 30 -19.42 10.44 -15.58
C SER A 30 -18.23 11.38 -15.40
N ASP A 31 -17.88 11.64 -14.15
CA ASP A 31 -16.55 12.10 -13.78
C ASP A 31 -15.55 11.02 -14.20
N ALA A 32 -15.46 10.83 -15.51
CA ALA A 32 -14.26 10.38 -16.14
C ALA A 32 -13.26 11.54 -15.96
N SER A 33 -12.88 11.75 -14.71
CA SER A 33 -11.64 12.40 -14.34
C SER A 33 -10.61 11.58 -15.08
N ALA A 34 -10.36 11.94 -16.34
CA ALA A 34 -9.29 11.39 -17.13
C ALA A 34 -8.03 11.70 -16.33
N LYS A 35 -7.69 10.77 -15.47
CA LYS A 35 -6.46 10.82 -14.70
C LYS A 35 -5.38 10.80 -15.74
N THR A 36 -4.92 11.99 -16.13
CA THR A 36 -3.81 12.13 -17.08
C THR A 36 -2.63 11.44 -16.42
N VAL A 37 -2.38 10.20 -16.82
CA VAL A 37 -1.17 9.48 -16.45
C VAL A 37 -0.06 10.18 -17.21
N ILE A 38 0.59 11.13 -16.57
CA ILE A 38 1.74 11.83 -17.13
C ILE A 38 2.92 10.86 -17.07
N GLY A 39 3.20 10.27 -18.20
CA GLY A 39 4.24 9.28 -18.43
C GLY A 39 3.72 7.84 -18.36
N PRO A 40 4.35 6.92 -19.10
CA PRO A 40 4.04 5.51 -19.00
C PRO A 40 4.42 5.05 -17.60
N ALA A 41 3.42 4.64 -16.79
CA ALA A 41 3.71 3.86 -15.59
C ALA A 41 4.54 2.64 -16.03
N ASN A 42 5.64 2.36 -15.35
CA ASN A 42 6.44 1.18 -15.65
C ASN A 42 5.62 -0.05 -15.23
N VAL A 43 4.90 -0.62 -16.21
CA VAL A 43 3.95 -1.72 -15.98
C VAL A 43 4.65 -2.93 -15.36
N ASP A 44 5.85 -3.24 -15.83
CA ASP A 44 6.60 -4.38 -15.30
C ASP A 44 6.97 -4.20 -13.83
N LEU A 45 7.29 -2.98 -13.38
CA LEU A 45 7.52 -2.70 -11.95
C LEU A 45 6.23 -2.82 -11.14
N ALA A 46 5.11 -2.38 -11.70
CA ALA A 46 3.80 -2.48 -11.03
C ALA A 46 3.37 -3.94 -10.89
N ASP A 47 3.50 -4.71 -11.97
CA ASP A 47 3.16 -6.14 -11.99
C ASP A 47 4.10 -6.93 -11.08
N GLY A 48 5.39 -6.63 -11.09
CA GLY A 48 6.37 -7.22 -10.18
C GLY A 48 6.00 -6.98 -8.71
N ALA A 49 5.64 -5.75 -8.36
CA ALA A 49 5.18 -5.43 -7.00
C ALA A 49 3.86 -6.14 -6.65
N ALA A 50 2.97 -6.38 -7.62
CA ALA A 50 1.74 -7.13 -7.41
C ALA A 50 2.02 -8.61 -7.15
N ALA A 51 2.91 -9.23 -7.94
CA ALA A 51 3.35 -10.62 -7.77
C ALA A 51 3.99 -10.83 -6.38
N LEU A 52 4.89 -9.93 -5.95
CA LEU A 52 5.49 -10.00 -4.60
C LEU A 52 4.43 -9.94 -3.49
N ARG A 53 3.42 -9.05 -3.63
CA ARG A 53 2.33 -8.98 -2.64
C ARG A 53 1.45 -10.24 -2.65
N ALA A 54 1.34 -10.92 -3.76
CA ALA A 54 0.62 -12.19 -3.89
C ALA A 54 1.43 -13.40 -3.34
N GLY A 55 2.71 -13.19 -3.00
CA GLY A 55 3.60 -14.25 -2.54
C GLY A 55 4.38 -14.94 -3.66
N ASP A 56 4.18 -14.53 -4.91
CA ASP A 56 4.90 -15.06 -6.08
C ASP A 56 6.23 -14.32 -6.23
N ALA A 57 7.23 -14.80 -5.50
CA ALA A 57 8.54 -14.17 -5.45
C ALA A 57 9.32 -14.31 -6.76
N GLU A 58 9.21 -15.45 -7.44
CA GLU A 58 9.94 -15.69 -8.69
C GLU A 58 9.46 -14.76 -9.81
N ASP A 59 8.14 -14.70 -10.02
CA ASP A 59 7.56 -13.78 -10.98
C ASP A 59 7.79 -12.32 -10.59
N GLY A 60 7.67 -12.01 -9.31
CA GLY A 60 7.95 -10.68 -8.78
C GLY A 60 9.37 -10.21 -9.09
N VAL A 61 10.37 -11.04 -8.85
CA VAL A 61 11.78 -10.75 -9.18
C VAL A 61 11.98 -10.61 -10.68
N ARG A 62 11.46 -11.55 -11.48
CA ARG A 62 11.58 -11.55 -12.93
C ARG A 62 10.98 -10.29 -13.56
N LEU A 63 9.76 -9.93 -13.17
CA LEU A 63 9.06 -8.74 -13.66
C LEU A 63 9.76 -7.46 -13.21
N THR A 64 10.19 -7.38 -11.97
CA THR A 64 10.92 -6.23 -11.44
C THR A 64 12.24 -6.03 -12.18
N GLN A 65 13.00 -7.09 -12.45
CA GLN A 65 14.23 -7.00 -13.26
C GLN A 65 13.95 -6.51 -14.68
N ARG A 66 12.84 -6.95 -15.30
CA ARG A 66 12.43 -6.47 -16.62
C ARG A 66 12.09 -4.98 -16.58
N GLY A 67 11.33 -4.56 -15.58
CA GLY A 67 10.97 -3.17 -15.38
C GLY A 67 12.17 -2.27 -15.10
N LEU A 68 13.17 -2.74 -14.36
CA LEU A 68 14.42 -2.00 -14.12
C LEU A 68 15.20 -1.71 -15.39
N ARG A 69 15.19 -2.62 -16.39
CA ARG A 69 15.85 -2.39 -17.68
C ARG A 69 15.21 -1.25 -18.49
N SER A 70 13.94 -0.99 -18.28
CA SER A 70 13.18 0.09 -18.94
C SER A 70 12.91 1.30 -18.04
N ALA A 71 13.45 1.30 -16.81
CA ALA A 71 13.24 2.38 -15.85
C ALA A 71 13.97 3.66 -16.26
N ASN A 72 13.21 4.70 -16.61
CA ASN A 72 13.75 5.98 -17.08
C ASN A 72 13.83 7.05 -15.99
N SER A 73 13.10 6.87 -14.87
CA SER A 73 13.11 7.82 -13.75
C SER A 73 13.91 7.26 -12.56
N GLN A 74 14.49 8.15 -11.75
CA GLN A 74 15.13 7.76 -10.50
C GLN A 74 14.11 7.08 -9.57
N ARG A 75 12.88 7.62 -9.50
CA ARG A 75 11.80 7.05 -8.69
C ARG A 75 11.51 5.59 -9.07
N ASP A 76 11.44 5.28 -10.37
CA ASP A 76 11.21 3.91 -10.83
C ASP A 76 12.38 3.00 -10.48
N ARG A 77 13.62 3.48 -10.61
CA ARG A 77 14.80 2.71 -10.22
C ARG A 77 14.83 2.41 -8.73
N VAL A 78 14.55 3.41 -7.88
CA VAL A 78 14.47 3.22 -6.42
C VAL A 78 13.40 2.19 -6.07
N ALA A 79 12.18 2.37 -6.60
CA ALA A 79 11.09 1.43 -6.36
C ALA A 79 11.42 0.02 -6.88
N GLY A 80 12.02 -0.08 -8.06
CA GLY A 80 12.44 -1.33 -8.66
C GLY A 80 13.49 -2.06 -7.82
N TYR A 81 14.56 -1.39 -7.42
CA TYR A 81 15.59 -2.02 -6.57
C TYR A 81 15.04 -2.39 -5.18
N SER A 82 14.17 -1.57 -4.59
CA SER A 82 13.52 -1.90 -3.32
C SER A 82 12.62 -3.14 -3.44
N ASN A 83 11.84 -3.25 -4.52
CA ASN A 83 11.03 -4.44 -4.80
C ASN A 83 11.89 -5.66 -5.09
N LEU A 84 13.00 -5.50 -5.85
CA LEU A 84 13.94 -6.58 -6.14
C LEU A 84 14.55 -7.12 -4.85
N CYS A 85 14.99 -6.24 -3.94
CA CYS A 85 15.47 -6.63 -2.62
C CYS A 85 14.42 -7.47 -1.87
N ALA A 86 13.18 -6.99 -1.78
CA ALA A 86 12.10 -7.72 -1.10
C ALA A 86 11.86 -9.11 -1.72
N GLY A 87 11.82 -9.21 -3.04
CA GLY A 87 11.63 -10.48 -3.74
C GLY A 87 12.77 -11.46 -3.53
N LEU A 88 14.02 -10.97 -3.54
CA LEU A 88 15.20 -11.79 -3.29
C LEU A 88 15.26 -12.30 -1.84
N VAL A 89 14.80 -11.49 -0.87
CA VAL A 89 14.62 -11.96 0.53
C VAL A 89 13.61 -13.11 0.59
N MET A 90 12.50 -13.01 -0.13
CA MET A 90 11.49 -14.08 -0.17
C MET A 90 12.05 -15.39 -0.78
N LEU A 91 13.01 -15.28 -1.69
CA LEU A 91 13.72 -16.41 -2.31
C LEU A 91 14.95 -16.88 -1.51
N ASP A 92 15.19 -16.31 -0.33
CA ASP A 92 16.38 -16.58 0.51
C ASP A 92 17.74 -16.28 -0.17
N ARG A 93 17.73 -15.41 -1.19
CA ARG A 93 18.92 -14.94 -1.92
C ARG A 93 19.48 -13.68 -1.25
N LEU A 94 19.97 -13.82 -0.02
CA LEU A 94 20.21 -12.69 0.88
C LEU A 94 21.32 -11.75 0.41
N ASP A 95 22.41 -12.26 -0.19
CA ASP A 95 23.50 -11.42 -0.67
C ASP A 95 23.07 -10.54 -1.85
N GLU A 96 22.31 -11.12 -2.79
CA GLU A 96 21.76 -10.37 -3.91
C GLU A 96 20.69 -9.36 -3.47
N ALA A 97 19.92 -9.73 -2.44
CA ALA A 97 18.97 -8.81 -1.81
C ALA A 97 19.69 -7.60 -1.21
N LEU A 98 20.80 -7.84 -0.50
CA LEU A 98 21.61 -6.77 0.09
C LEU A 98 22.12 -5.80 -0.98
N ASP A 99 22.65 -6.32 -2.10
CA ASP A 99 23.09 -5.50 -3.21
C ASP A 99 21.96 -4.66 -3.81
N ALA A 100 20.79 -5.25 -3.98
CA ALA A 100 19.61 -4.53 -4.49
C ALA A 100 19.16 -3.43 -3.53
N CYS A 101 19.09 -3.70 -2.22
CA CYS A 101 18.75 -2.70 -1.23
C CYS A 101 19.75 -1.56 -1.16
N ASN A 102 21.07 -1.86 -1.24
CA ASN A 102 22.12 -0.85 -1.28
C ASN A 102 21.96 0.07 -2.49
N ARG A 103 21.69 -0.48 -3.68
CA ARG A 103 21.45 0.33 -4.88
C ARG A 103 20.21 1.23 -4.76
N ALA A 104 19.16 0.77 -4.10
CA ALA A 104 18.00 1.62 -3.84
C ALA A 104 18.35 2.81 -2.94
N LEU A 105 19.15 2.59 -1.88
CA LEU A 105 19.57 3.62 -0.92
C LEU A 105 20.65 4.55 -1.49
N GLU A 106 21.50 4.08 -2.38
CA GLU A 106 22.44 4.93 -3.16
C GLU A 106 21.69 5.93 -4.05
N LEU A 107 20.52 5.54 -4.56
CA LEU A 107 19.69 6.40 -5.39
C LEU A 107 18.81 7.35 -4.57
N ASP A 108 18.33 6.90 -3.40
CA ASP A 108 17.47 7.67 -2.51
C ASP A 108 17.63 7.18 -1.07
N ASP A 109 18.40 7.92 -0.29
CA ASP A 109 18.65 7.68 1.13
C ASP A 109 17.46 8.03 2.04
N GLN A 110 16.38 8.62 1.49
CA GLN A 110 15.14 8.89 2.21
C GLN A 110 14.06 7.82 1.99
N HIS A 111 14.40 6.74 1.29
CA HIS A 111 13.44 5.69 0.97
C HIS A 111 13.33 4.66 2.10
N TRP A 112 12.45 4.92 3.08
CA TRP A 112 12.29 4.10 4.29
C TRP A 112 12.03 2.60 4.02
N ARG A 113 11.37 2.25 2.89
CA ARG A 113 11.13 0.85 2.54
C ARG A 113 12.40 0.08 2.23
N SER A 114 13.40 0.74 1.63
CA SER A 114 14.70 0.12 1.37
C SER A 114 15.45 -0.16 2.66
N TYR A 115 15.41 0.75 3.64
CA TYR A 115 15.91 0.48 4.98
C TYR A 115 15.19 -0.70 5.63
N SER A 116 13.86 -0.73 5.57
CA SER A 116 13.05 -1.83 6.11
C SER A 116 13.44 -3.19 5.47
N ASN A 117 13.58 -3.23 4.15
CA ASN A 117 13.96 -4.45 3.44
C ASN A 117 15.40 -4.87 3.79
N ARG A 118 16.36 -3.93 3.87
CA ARG A 118 17.75 -4.23 4.21
C ARG A 118 17.91 -4.67 5.66
N ALA A 119 17.15 -4.07 6.57
CA ALA A 119 17.08 -4.53 7.95
C ALA A 119 16.62 -5.98 8.05
N LEU A 120 15.63 -6.39 7.24
CA LEU A 120 15.20 -7.78 7.19
C LEU A 120 16.31 -8.70 6.65
N VAL A 121 17.08 -8.28 5.65
CA VAL A 121 18.25 -9.02 5.17
C VAL A 121 19.25 -9.22 6.32
N TYR A 122 19.59 -8.14 7.02
CA TYR A 122 20.52 -8.21 8.14
C TYR A 122 20.04 -9.11 9.28
N LEU A 123 18.75 -9.04 9.63
CA LEU A 123 18.16 -9.96 10.62
C LEU A 123 18.29 -11.42 10.19
N ARG A 124 18.06 -11.73 8.92
CA ARG A 124 18.20 -13.09 8.36
C ARG A 124 19.65 -13.55 8.32
N GLN A 125 20.60 -12.63 8.23
CA GLN A 125 22.05 -12.90 8.30
C GLN A 125 22.61 -12.82 9.73
N GLU A 126 21.76 -12.64 10.76
CA GLU A 126 22.15 -12.48 12.17
C GLU A 126 23.08 -11.26 12.42
N ARG A 127 23.04 -10.29 11.52
CA ARG A 127 23.81 -9.04 11.59
C ARG A 127 22.99 -7.99 12.34
N TYR A 128 22.85 -8.20 13.65
CA TYR A 128 21.91 -7.44 14.47
C TYR A 128 22.26 -5.96 14.60
N ALA A 129 23.54 -5.61 14.62
CA ALA A 129 23.97 -4.21 14.74
C ALA A 129 23.58 -3.39 13.50
N GLU A 130 23.74 -3.95 12.31
CA GLU A 130 23.34 -3.31 11.07
C GLU A 130 21.82 -3.28 10.92
N ALA A 131 21.13 -4.33 11.36
CA ALA A 131 19.67 -4.37 11.40
C ALA A 131 19.10 -3.23 12.25
N GLU A 132 19.64 -3.02 13.46
CA GLU A 132 19.27 -1.94 14.37
C GLU A 132 19.42 -0.56 13.73
N GLN A 133 20.55 -0.31 13.05
CA GLN A 133 20.81 0.95 12.37
C GLN A 133 19.75 1.23 11.29
N ASP A 134 19.45 0.24 10.46
CA ASP A 134 18.48 0.38 9.39
C ASP A 134 17.04 0.51 9.90
N ILE A 135 16.67 -0.23 10.95
CA ILE A 135 15.36 -0.08 11.59
C ILE A 135 15.22 1.36 12.11
N SER A 136 16.23 1.85 12.83
CA SER A 136 16.22 3.20 13.39
C SER A 136 16.16 4.29 12.31
N ALA A 137 16.90 4.14 11.22
CA ALA A 137 16.84 5.06 10.08
C ALA A 137 15.45 5.05 9.43
N GLY A 138 14.88 3.86 9.22
CA GLY A 138 13.53 3.73 8.67
C GLY A 138 12.45 4.34 9.57
N GLU A 139 12.55 4.17 10.89
CA GLU A 139 11.64 4.73 11.89
C GLU A 139 11.68 6.27 11.91
N GLN A 140 12.86 6.88 11.75
CA GLN A 140 12.98 8.33 11.62
C GLN A 140 12.25 8.86 10.38
N LEU A 141 12.30 8.14 9.27
CA LEU A 141 11.65 8.51 8.01
C LEU A 141 10.14 8.19 8.02
N SER A 142 9.73 7.12 8.70
CA SER A 142 8.34 6.66 8.71
C SER A 142 7.95 6.02 10.06
N PRO A 143 7.74 6.82 11.13
CA PRO A 143 7.56 6.32 12.49
C PRO A 143 6.30 5.46 12.69
N ASN A 144 5.33 5.59 11.77
CA ASN A 144 4.07 4.85 11.85
C ASN A 144 4.02 3.59 10.94
N ALA A 145 5.11 3.28 10.23
CA ALA A 145 5.16 2.14 9.34
C ALA A 145 5.02 0.82 10.12
N ARG A 146 3.97 0.05 9.82
CA ARG A 146 3.72 -1.24 10.49
C ARG A 146 4.89 -2.21 10.29
N THR A 147 5.47 -2.24 9.09
CA THR A 147 6.61 -3.12 8.78
C THR A 147 7.79 -2.87 9.70
N LEU A 148 8.13 -1.61 9.96
CA LEU A 148 9.23 -1.25 10.87
C LEU A 148 8.94 -1.67 12.30
N LYS A 149 7.71 -1.52 12.78
CA LYS A 149 7.29 -2.02 14.11
C LYS A 149 7.44 -3.54 14.21
N THR A 150 7.09 -4.27 13.15
CA THR A 150 7.30 -5.72 13.10
C THR A 150 8.77 -6.09 13.12
N LEU A 151 9.61 -5.38 12.32
CA LEU A 151 11.06 -5.61 12.31
C LEU A 151 11.71 -5.30 13.66
N ARG A 152 11.27 -4.24 14.34
CA ARG A 152 11.71 -3.91 15.71
C ARG A 152 11.40 -5.04 16.69
N ALA A 153 10.20 -5.60 16.61
CA ALA A 153 9.84 -6.75 17.45
C ALA A 153 10.72 -7.97 17.13
N MET A 154 10.90 -8.31 15.84
CA MET A 154 11.78 -9.41 15.43
C MET A 154 13.23 -9.22 15.91
N TYR A 155 13.73 -7.98 15.84
CA TYR A 155 15.07 -7.64 16.34
C TYR A 155 15.16 -7.87 17.85
N CYS A 156 14.20 -7.36 18.64
CA CYS A 156 14.18 -7.55 20.09
C CYS A 156 14.12 -9.02 20.45
N ASP A 157 13.28 -9.81 19.80
CA ASP A 157 13.17 -11.24 20.02
C ASP A 157 14.48 -12.00 19.70
N ALA A 158 15.23 -11.50 18.71
CA ALA A 158 16.48 -12.14 18.28
C ALA A 158 17.65 -11.86 19.26
N ILE A 159 17.71 -10.65 19.85
CA ILE A 159 18.81 -10.28 20.75
C ILE A 159 18.55 -10.62 22.21
N ASP A 160 17.28 -10.70 22.61
CA ASP A 160 16.85 -11.05 23.98
C ASP A 160 15.64 -12.01 23.88
N PRO A 161 15.88 -13.27 23.52
CA PRO A 161 14.80 -14.22 23.38
C PRO A 161 14.15 -14.45 24.75
N VAL A 162 12.91 -13.99 24.90
CA VAL A 162 12.10 -14.28 26.09
C VAL A 162 11.94 -15.79 26.18
N SER A 163 12.70 -16.42 27.08
CA SER A 163 12.47 -17.80 27.42
C SER A 163 11.04 -17.92 27.94
N PRO A 164 10.18 -18.75 27.34
CA PRO A 164 8.86 -18.97 27.89
C PRO A 164 9.06 -19.62 29.27
N SER A 165 8.92 -18.81 30.33
CA SER A 165 8.80 -19.36 31.68
C SER A 165 7.48 -20.11 31.70
N ILE A 166 7.53 -21.43 31.48
CA ILE A 166 6.40 -22.29 31.74
C ILE A 166 6.26 -22.28 33.27
N ILE A 167 5.38 -21.39 33.75
CA ILE A 167 4.91 -21.48 35.12
C ILE A 167 4.03 -22.73 35.14
N ILE A 168 4.64 -23.86 35.51
CA ILE A 168 3.89 -25.08 35.84
C ILE A 168 3.14 -24.69 37.12
N ASP A 169 1.84 -24.40 36.99
CA ASP A 169 0.97 -24.19 38.16
C ASP A 169 0.69 -25.57 38.77
N ASP A 170 1.58 -26.00 39.66
CA ASP A 170 1.51 -27.26 40.42
C ASP A 170 0.43 -27.26 41.50
N ARG A 171 -0.40 -26.20 41.60
CA ARG A 171 -1.53 -26.14 42.53
C ARG A 171 -2.57 -27.22 42.29
N ARG A 172 -2.60 -27.87 41.11
CA ARG A 172 -3.53 -28.97 40.82
C ARG A 172 -3.13 -30.28 41.48
N GLU A 173 -1.86 -30.50 41.79
CA GLU A 173 -1.41 -31.74 42.44
C GLU A 173 -1.71 -31.72 43.95
N ALA A 174 -1.67 -30.55 44.61
CA ALA A 174 -1.97 -30.44 46.04
C ALA A 174 -3.45 -30.71 46.40
N ALA A 175 -4.39 -30.44 45.46
CA ALA A 175 -5.80 -30.67 45.71
C ALA A 175 -6.25 -32.13 45.57
N ALA A 176 -5.43 -32.99 44.96
CA ALA A 176 -5.76 -34.40 44.79
C ALA A 176 -5.43 -35.26 46.04
N ASP A 177 -4.53 -34.77 46.90
CA ASP A 177 -4.10 -35.52 48.11
C ASP A 177 -5.02 -35.29 49.32
N GLU A 178 -5.78 -34.19 49.37
CA GLU A 178 -6.72 -33.91 50.48
C GLU A 178 -8.04 -34.67 50.38
N GLY A 179 -8.35 -35.32 49.25
CA GLY A 179 -9.61 -36.07 49.05
C GLY A 179 -9.55 -37.54 49.43
N GLN A 180 -8.46 -38.05 49.97
CA GLN A 180 -8.27 -39.48 50.32
C GLN A 180 -8.01 -39.75 51.82
N ARG A 181 -8.39 -38.82 52.69
CA ARG A 181 -8.33 -39.07 54.14
C ARG A 181 -9.70 -39.05 54.78
#